data_63e00c027bfc56261108b9274a92ca88
#
_entry.id   63e00c027bfc56261108b9274a92ca88
#
_cell.length_a   1.000
_cell.length_b   1.000
_cell.length_c   1.000
_cell.angle_alpha   90.00
_cell.angle_beta   90.00
_cell.angle_gamma   90.00
#
_symmetry.space_group_name_H-M   'P 1'
#
loop_
_entity.id
_entity.type
_entity.pdbx_description
1 polymer ?
#
loop_
_entity_poly.entity_id
_entity_poly.type
_entity_poly.pdbx_seq_one_letter_code
_entity_poly.pdbx_strand_id
1 'polypeptide(L)'
;MMSNEIKTIDLKDKSARRDWQNFLMACGIKNFDDSELNPLDITIAVYENEEIVGTGSIAGDVIKYVAVQGTTMSGHSTLFNQLMTKLENFMAVEGRFHQFVFTKPIYQKSFEYIGFKTLAECEQGILLEKGLPDIKEYLSTIPRPKTPIDKVASVVINANPFTNGHRFLIEEASRDNELVYVFVLNQEASLFHTDERIALVKAGVQDLSNVIVVNGGAYIISYLTFPAYFLKHNDSAIDYQTTIDVRLFKYKIASVLGITSRYVGSEPLSHTTNLYNQKLISELNPQIEVHVIQRKLATGDLGVISARTVREAIDKGDETVWQKMVPETTQHFISNNLLELQQRIRKGQKINGN
;
A
#
# COMPACT_ATOMS: atom_id res chain seq x y z
N MET A 1 25.97 15.16 33.02
CA MET A 1 24.97 14.55 32.09
C MET A 1 25.76 14.13 30.86
N MET A 2 25.87 12.83 30.61
CA MET A 2 26.46 12.35 29.36
C MET A 2 25.50 12.75 28.21
N SER A 3 26.02 13.48 27.24
CA SER A 3 25.19 13.89 26.10
C SER A 3 25.08 12.70 25.14
N ASN A 4 23.88 12.18 24.96
CA ASN A 4 23.60 11.22 23.91
C ASN A 4 23.90 11.85 22.55
N GLU A 5 24.78 11.25 21.76
CA GLU A 5 25.12 11.72 20.45
C GLU A 5 24.26 11.02 19.39
N ILE A 6 23.55 11.79 18.55
CA ILE A 6 22.73 11.23 17.45
C ILE A 6 23.49 11.37 16.15
N LYS A 7 23.79 10.25 15.48
CA LYS A 7 24.51 10.19 14.20
C LYS A 7 23.69 9.47 13.13
N THR A 8 23.88 9.89 11.89
CA THR A 8 23.41 9.12 10.72
C THR A 8 24.34 7.92 10.52
N ILE A 9 23.76 6.75 10.22
CA ILE A 9 24.48 5.52 9.90
C ILE A 9 24.44 5.31 8.39
N ASP A 10 25.58 5.09 7.77
CA ASP A 10 25.65 4.60 6.39
C ASP A 10 25.56 3.05 6.40
N LEU A 11 24.39 2.51 6.02
CA LEU A 11 24.19 1.06 5.96
C LEU A 11 24.90 0.38 4.79
N LYS A 12 25.61 1.12 3.92
CA LYS A 12 26.53 0.56 2.92
C LYS A 12 27.86 0.17 3.57
N ASP A 13 28.24 0.81 4.68
CA ASP A 13 29.36 0.37 5.50
C ASP A 13 28.97 -0.95 6.22
N LYS A 14 29.71 -2.01 5.92
CA LYS A 14 29.42 -3.36 6.45
C LYS A 14 29.57 -3.44 7.98
N SER A 15 30.50 -2.67 8.57
CA SER A 15 30.68 -2.68 10.03
C SER A 15 29.55 -1.95 10.73
N ALA A 16 29.23 -0.74 10.29
CA ALA A 16 28.14 0.04 10.84
C ALA A 16 26.78 -0.68 10.68
N ARG A 17 26.54 -1.29 9.51
CA ARG A 17 25.35 -2.13 9.28
C ARG A 17 25.27 -3.30 10.23
N ARG A 18 26.37 -4.04 10.45
CA ARG A 18 26.42 -5.17 11.36
C ARG A 18 26.15 -4.76 12.81
N ASP A 19 26.73 -3.66 13.28
CA ASP A 19 26.55 -3.20 14.65
C ASP A 19 25.11 -2.71 14.87
N TRP A 20 24.51 -2.03 13.91
CA TRP A 20 23.11 -1.65 13.89
C TRP A 20 22.17 -2.88 13.89
N GLN A 21 22.44 -3.89 13.06
CA GLN A 21 21.66 -5.13 13.04
C GLN A 21 21.76 -5.90 14.36
N ASN A 22 22.95 -5.96 14.95
CA ASN A 22 23.15 -6.61 16.25
C ASN A 22 22.33 -5.93 17.36
N PHE A 23 22.30 -4.60 17.38
CA PHE A 23 21.46 -3.85 18.30
C PHE A 23 19.96 -4.16 18.09
N LEU A 24 19.49 -4.13 16.86
CA LEU A 24 18.09 -4.43 16.53
C LEU A 24 17.72 -5.88 16.87
N MET A 25 18.62 -6.84 16.63
CA MET A 25 18.41 -8.24 17.03
C MET A 25 18.26 -8.39 18.53
N ALA A 26 19.06 -7.66 19.32
CA ALA A 26 18.91 -7.61 20.78
C ALA A 26 17.55 -7.03 21.20
N CYS A 27 16.99 -6.08 20.43
CA CYS A 27 15.64 -5.53 20.61
C CYS A 27 14.52 -6.43 20.03
N GLY A 28 14.85 -7.62 19.50
CA GLY A 28 13.89 -8.59 18.96
C GLY A 28 13.38 -8.29 17.55
N ILE A 29 14.09 -7.45 16.78
CA ILE A 29 13.85 -7.19 15.36
C ILE A 29 14.86 -8.01 14.56
N LYS A 30 14.39 -8.91 13.69
CA LYS A 30 15.25 -9.92 13.01
C LYS A 30 15.10 -9.96 11.49
N ASN A 31 14.16 -9.24 10.91
CA ASN A 31 13.97 -9.19 9.47
C ASN A 31 14.71 -7.99 8.87
N PHE A 32 15.72 -8.29 8.06
CA PHE A 32 16.57 -7.33 7.35
C PHE A 32 16.61 -7.66 5.85
N ASP A 33 15.51 -8.17 5.30
CA ASP A 33 15.40 -8.50 3.88
C ASP A 33 15.61 -7.24 3.01
N ASP A 34 16.11 -7.43 1.81
CA ASP A 34 16.38 -6.33 0.88
C ASP A 34 15.14 -5.49 0.58
N SER A 35 13.95 -6.10 0.55
CA SER A 35 12.67 -5.38 0.41
C SER A 35 12.38 -4.41 1.55
N GLU A 36 12.91 -4.67 2.75
CA GLU A 36 12.77 -3.80 3.92
C GLU A 36 13.88 -2.75 4.02
N LEU A 37 15.10 -3.08 3.56
CA LEU A 37 16.29 -2.24 3.69
C LEU A 37 16.51 -1.30 2.50
N ASN A 38 16.28 -1.76 1.26
CA ASN A 38 16.54 -0.97 0.06
C ASN A 38 15.75 0.34 -0.01
N PRO A 39 14.48 0.42 0.51
CA PRO A 39 13.75 1.67 0.52
C PRO A 39 14.18 2.69 1.57
N LEU A 40 15.14 2.37 2.45
CA LEU A 40 15.55 3.30 3.52
C LEU A 40 16.26 4.53 2.96
N ASP A 41 15.71 5.71 3.25
CA ASP A 41 16.28 7.01 2.88
C ASP A 41 17.41 7.40 3.85
N ILE A 42 17.15 7.22 5.16
CA ILE A 42 18.05 7.57 6.24
C ILE A 42 17.89 6.62 7.42
N THR A 43 19.01 6.33 8.08
CA THR A 43 19.05 5.64 9.36
C THR A 43 19.86 6.45 10.35
N ILE A 44 19.34 6.65 11.55
CA ILE A 44 20.05 7.31 12.64
C ILE A 44 20.22 6.38 13.83
N ALA A 45 21.30 6.58 14.58
CA ALA A 45 21.50 5.94 15.88
C ALA A 45 21.87 6.96 16.95
N VAL A 46 21.48 6.62 18.16
CA VAL A 46 21.87 7.31 19.38
C VAL A 46 22.95 6.50 20.06
N TYR A 47 24.06 7.14 20.35
CA TYR A 47 25.23 6.53 20.99
C TYR A 47 25.37 6.99 22.43
N GLU A 48 25.69 6.05 23.31
CA GLU A 48 26.16 6.29 24.67
C GLU A 48 27.39 5.42 24.88
N ASN A 49 28.54 6.03 25.26
CA ASN A 49 29.84 5.34 25.41
C ASN A 49 30.23 4.49 24.17
N GLU A 50 30.04 5.03 22.98
CA GLU A 50 30.32 4.38 21.68
C GLU A 50 29.39 3.19 21.34
N GLU A 51 28.44 2.84 22.19
CA GLU A 51 27.43 1.80 21.93
C GLU A 51 26.12 2.39 21.46
N ILE A 52 25.43 1.69 20.54
CA ILE A 52 24.09 2.07 20.08
C ILE A 52 23.10 1.79 21.19
N VAL A 53 22.38 2.83 21.66
CA VAL A 53 21.31 2.72 22.66
C VAL A 53 19.93 3.02 22.07
N GLY A 54 19.87 3.53 20.86
CA GLY A 54 18.63 3.77 20.13
C GLY A 54 18.85 3.91 18.64
N THR A 55 17.87 3.56 17.84
CA THR A 55 17.92 3.73 16.38
C THR A 55 16.53 3.89 15.79
N GLY A 56 16.46 4.47 14.59
CA GLY A 56 15.28 4.54 13.76
C GLY A 56 15.66 4.92 12.33
N SER A 57 14.81 4.54 11.40
CA SER A 57 15.01 4.74 9.97
C SER A 57 13.76 5.36 9.33
N ILE A 58 13.93 5.98 8.18
CA ILE A 58 12.85 6.54 7.35
C ILE A 58 12.90 5.87 5.98
N ALA A 59 11.72 5.52 5.46
CA ALA A 59 11.52 5.03 4.10
C ALA A 59 10.28 5.73 3.51
N GLY A 60 10.46 6.74 2.65
CA GLY A 60 9.36 7.59 2.21
C GLY A 60 8.63 8.22 3.39
N ASP A 61 7.32 8.03 3.49
CA ASP A 61 6.51 8.54 4.58
C ASP A 61 6.43 7.59 5.79
N VAL A 62 7.20 6.51 5.80
CA VAL A 62 7.16 5.49 6.86
C VAL A 62 8.39 5.57 7.75
N ILE A 63 8.17 5.66 9.07
CA ILE A 63 9.21 5.53 10.07
C ILE A 63 9.32 4.04 10.45
N LYS A 64 10.52 3.47 10.32
CA LYS A 64 10.82 2.05 10.50
C LYS A 64 11.95 1.83 11.49
N TYR A 65 12.10 0.58 11.98
CA TYR A 65 13.23 0.14 12.80
C TYR A 65 13.46 0.98 14.06
N VAL A 66 12.38 1.58 14.61
CA VAL A 66 12.47 2.32 15.86
C VAL A 66 12.69 1.37 17.02
N ALA A 67 13.83 1.47 17.68
CA ALA A 67 14.19 0.70 18.86
C ALA A 67 15.03 1.52 19.81
N VAL A 68 14.84 1.33 21.11
CA VAL A 68 15.64 1.93 22.18
C VAL A 68 16.03 0.87 23.20
N GLN A 69 17.21 1.02 23.82
CA GLN A 69 17.69 0.13 24.87
C GLN A 69 16.84 0.29 26.12
N GLY A 70 16.56 -0.84 26.78
CA GLY A 70 15.69 -0.85 27.96
C GLY A 70 14.34 -1.49 27.67
N THR A 71 13.75 -2.13 28.66
CA THR A 71 12.66 -3.10 28.53
C THR A 71 11.30 -2.51 28.20
N THR A 72 11.16 -1.19 28.15
CA THR A 72 9.90 -0.56 27.81
C THR A 72 10.17 0.68 26.94
N MET A 73 9.70 0.67 25.72
CA MET A 73 9.36 1.90 25.03
C MET A 73 8.12 2.50 25.71
N SER A 74 8.27 2.88 27.01
CA SER A 74 7.25 3.68 27.66
C SER A 74 7.26 5.04 26.94
N GLY A 75 6.13 5.58 26.57
CA GLY A 75 6.03 6.88 25.90
C GLY A 75 6.63 8.05 26.70
N HIS A 76 7.18 7.78 27.86
CA HIS A 76 7.91 8.68 28.75
C HIS A 76 9.44 8.55 28.62
N SER A 77 9.96 7.65 27.77
CA SER A 77 11.41 7.53 27.57
C SER A 77 11.94 8.78 26.85
N THR A 78 12.83 9.52 27.52
CA THR A 78 13.49 10.69 26.95
C THR A 78 14.20 10.32 25.65
N LEU A 79 14.82 9.13 25.59
CA LEU A 79 15.56 8.64 24.44
C LEU A 79 14.62 8.38 23.23
N PHE A 80 13.45 7.75 23.47
CA PHE A 80 12.46 7.54 22.43
C PHE A 80 11.94 8.86 21.86
N ASN A 81 11.62 9.83 22.71
CA ASN A 81 11.13 11.14 22.27
C ASN A 81 12.19 11.92 21.50
N GLN A 82 13.46 11.90 21.94
CA GLN A 82 14.58 12.53 21.21
C GLN A 82 14.78 11.91 19.83
N LEU A 83 14.75 10.57 19.74
CA LEU A 83 14.89 9.82 18.50
C LEU A 83 13.76 10.17 17.53
N MET A 84 12.50 10.11 17.98
CA MET A 84 11.34 10.43 17.16
C MET A 84 11.34 11.88 16.69
N THR A 85 11.65 12.83 17.58
CA THR A 85 11.78 14.25 17.20
C THR A 85 12.82 14.45 16.11
N LYS A 86 13.94 13.72 16.16
CA LYS A 86 14.99 13.83 15.14
C LYS A 86 14.52 13.26 13.80
N LEU A 87 13.84 12.10 13.79
CA LEU A 87 13.28 11.50 12.57
C LEU A 87 12.21 12.41 11.95
N GLU A 88 11.27 12.92 12.75
CA GLU A 88 10.23 13.83 12.31
C GLU A 88 10.81 15.12 11.72
N ASN A 89 11.89 15.65 12.31
CA ASN A 89 12.57 16.83 11.79
C ASN A 89 13.22 16.57 10.41
N PHE A 90 13.80 15.39 10.18
CA PHE A 90 14.30 15.02 8.85
C PHE A 90 13.16 14.99 7.82
N MET A 91 12.04 14.38 8.16
CA MET A 91 10.88 14.34 7.27
C MET A 91 10.32 15.73 7.00
N ALA A 92 10.23 16.58 8.03
CA ALA A 92 9.72 17.94 7.88
C ALA A 92 10.61 18.82 6.98
N VAL A 93 11.94 18.67 7.07
CA VAL A 93 12.89 19.39 6.19
C VAL A 93 12.69 19.02 4.72
N GLU A 94 12.27 17.79 4.44
CA GLU A 94 11.94 17.32 3.09
C GLU A 94 10.47 17.57 2.68
N GLY A 95 9.69 18.29 3.50
CA GLY A 95 8.29 18.60 3.25
C GLY A 95 7.33 17.42 3.46
N ARG A 96 7.79 16.34 4.11
CA ARG A 96 7.00 15.15 4.43
C ARG A 96 6.33 15.31 5.80
N PHE A 97 5.10 15.82 5.82
CA PHE A 97 4.36 16.12 7.05
C PHE A 97 3.36 15.05 7.45
N HIS A 98 3.09 14.09 6.58
CA HIS A 98 2.27 12.92 6.87
C HIS A 98 3.18 11.70 7.07
N GLN A 99 2.97 10.97 8.15
CA GLN A 99 3.88 9.93 8.62
C GLN A 99 3.13 8.69 9.03
N PHE A 100 3.67 7.52 8.70
CA PHE A 100 3.17 6.22 9.12
C PHE A 100 4.18 5.49 9.98
N VAL A 101 3.65 4.70 10.91
CA VAL A 101 4.42 3.73 11.70
C VAL A 101 3.73 2.37 11.65
N PHE A 102 4.51 1.34 11.35
CA PHE A 102 4.10 -0.05 11.47
C PHE A 102 4.93 -0.70 12.57
N THR A 103 4.26 -1.22 13.61
CA THR A 103 4.96 -1.74 14.79
C THR A 103 4.13 -2.81 15.52
N LYS A 104 4.68 -3.34 16.61
CA LYS A 104 3.97 -4.29 17.48
C LYS A 104 2.92 -3.57 18.35
N PRO A 105 1.77 -4.19 18.67
CA PRO A 105 0.72 -3.55 19.48
C PRO A 105 1.20 -3.07 20.85
N ILE A 106 2.21 -3.75 21.44
CA ILE A 106 2.78 -3.37 22.74
C ILE A 106 3.35 -1.94 22.76
N TYR A 107 3.68 -1.36 21.59
CA TYR A 107 4.24 -0.02 21.48
C TYR A 107 3.20 1.06 21.14
N GLN A 108 1.93 0.69 20.97
CA GLN A 108 0.84 1.59 20.62
C GLN A 108 0.82 2.87 21.47
N LYS A 109 0.77 2.70 22.80
CA LYS A 109 0.70 3.82 23.75
C LYS A 109 1.88 4.78 23.63
N SER A 110 3.07 4.27 23.30
CA SER A 110 4.26 5.11 23.12
C SER A 110 4.13 6.05 21.93
N PHE A 111 3.60 5.54 20.80
CA PHE A 111 3.36 6.35 19.60
C PHE A 111 2.14 7.27 19.78
N GLU A 112 1.07 6.80 20.40
CA GLU A 112 -0.10 7.65 20.69
C GLU A 112 0.26 8.82 21.62
N TYR A 113 1.15 8.62 22.59
CA TYR A 113 1.64 9.68 23.49
C TYR A 113 2.32 10.83 22.72
N ILE A 114 3.02 10.55 21.64
CA ILE A 114 3.66 11.57 20.79
C ILE A 114 2.78 12.01 19.60
N GLY A 115 1.49 11.68 19.63
CA GLY A 115 0.47 12.22 18.73
C GLY A 115 0.14 11.38 17.50
N PHE A 116 0.65 10.14 17.40
CA PHE A 116 0.17 9.20 16.38
C PHE A 116 -1.24 8.71 16.71
N LYS A 117 -2.01 8.38 15.68
CA LYS A 117 -3.38 7.86 15.78
C LYS A 117 -3.44 6.47 15.15
N THR A 118 -4.06 5.52 15.82
CA THR A 118 -4.24 4.16 15.29
C THR A 118 -5.22 4.15 14.13
N LEU A 119 -4.78 3.60 13.01
CA LEU A 119 -5.59 3.37 11.81
C LEU A 119 -6.15 1.95 11.78
N ALA A 120 -5.29 0.94 11.98
CA ALA A 120 -5.68 -0.47 11.98
C ALA A 120 -4.76 -1.26 12.92
N GLU A 121 -5.29 -2.36 13.48
CA GLU A 121 -4.54 -3.25 14.38
C GLU A 121 -4.94 -4.71 14.19
N CYS A 122 -4.00 -5.61 14.48
CA CYS A 122 -4.21 -7.04 14.63
C CYS A 122 -3.28 -7.59 15.72
N GLU A 123 -3.33 -8.88 15.98
CA GLU A 123 -2.50 -9.51 17.01
C GLU A 123 -0.99 -9.30 16.74
N GLN A 124 -0.57 -9.34 15.48
CA GLN A 124 0.83 -9.27 15.08
C GLN A 124 1.36 -7.84 14.99
N GLY A 125 0.52 -6.85 14.71
CA GLY A 125 0.98 -5.50 14.45
C GLY A 125 -0.12 -4.45 14.39
N ILE A 126 0.33 -3.21 14.31
CA ILE A 126 -0.50 -2.01 14.32
C ILE A 126 0.03 -1.01 13.29
N LEU A 127 -0.89 -0.33 12.62
CA LEU A 127 -0.64 0.81 11.75
C LEU A 127 -1.12 2.09 12.43
N LEU A 128 -0.22 3.06 12.53
CA LEU A 128 -0.52 4.39 13.06
C LEU A 128 -0.13 5.47 12.05
N GLU A 129 -0.81 6.61 12.12
CA GLU A 129 -0.48 7.82 11.35
C GLU A 129 -0.31 9.04 12.23
N LYS A 130 0.46 10.03 11.74
CA LYS A 130 0.59 11.38 12.32
C LYS A 130 0.77 12.41 11.20
N GLY A 131 0.23 13.60 11.39
CA GLY A 131 0.39 14.71 10.47
C GLY A 131 -0.76 14.88 9.48
N LEU A 132 -0.53 15.66 8.41
CA LEU A 132 -1.54 16.05 7.43
C LEU A 132 -0.99 15.90 6.00
N PRO A 133 -1.85 15.57 5.01
CA PRO A 133 -3.29 15.26 5.14
C PRO A 133 -3.53 13.90 5.80
N ASP A 134 -4.34 13.86 6.87
CA ASP A 134 -4.70 12.61 7.55
C ASP A 134 -5.84 11.86 6.80
N ILE A 135 -6.22 10.66 7.29
CA ILE A 135 -7.28 9.86 6.68
C ILE A 135 -8.62 10.61 6.59
N LYS A 136 -8.90 11.54 7.51
CA LYS A 136 -10.14 12.31 7.48
C LYS A 136 -10.13 13.32 6.33
N GLU A 137 -9.01 13.99 6.11
CA GLU A 137 -8.84 14.88 4.96
C GLU A 137 -8.91 14.11 3.65
N TYR A 138 -8.23 12.97 3.54
CA TYR A 138 -8.36 12.10 2.36
C TYR A 138 -9.82 11.73 2.08
N LEU A 139 -10.55 11.25 3.08
CA LEU A 139 -11.95 10.86 2.93
C LEU A 139 -12.87 12.04 2.61
N SER A 140 -12.50 13.25 3.00
CA SER A 140 -13.25 14.46 2.67
C SER A 140 -13.18 14.84 1.19
N THR A 141 -12.13 14.40 0.48
CA THR A 141 -11.96 14.63 -0.97
C THR A 141 -12.82 13.69 -1.82
N ILE A 142 -13.34 12.60 -1.24
CA ILE A 142 -14.11 11.60 -1.98
C ILE A 142 -15.58 12.08 -2.10
N PRO A 143 -16.11 12.21 -3.34
CA PRO A 143 -17.48 12.61 -3.54
C PRO A 143 -18.46 11.64 -2.88
N ARG A 144 -19.50 12.17 -2.25
CA ARG A 144 -20.56 11.40 -1.61
C ARG A 144 -21.93 11.77 -2.18
N PRO A 145 -22.86 10.81 -2.21
CA PRO A 145 -24.24 11.11 -2.58
C PRO A 145 -24.86 12.11 -1.58
N LYS A 146 -25.72 12.98 -2.09
CA LYS A 146 -26.45 13.97 -1.24
C LYS A 146 -27.58 13.32 -0.45
N THR A 147 -28.11 12.22 -0.94
CA THR A 147 -29.18 11.43 -0.30
C THR A 147 -28.60 10.11 0.19
N PRO A 148 -29.12 9.55 1.30
CA PRO A 148 -28.75 8.21 1.74
C PRO A 148 -28.96 7.17 0.64
N ILE A 149 -28.03 6.24 0.51
CA ILE A 149 -28.02 5.13 -0.44
C ILE A 149 -27.74 3.84 0.35
N ASP A 150 -28.49 2.79 0.07
CA ASP A 150 -28.39 1.53 0.82
C ASP A 150 -27.38 0.57 0.21
N LYS A 151 -27.26 0.56 -1.13
CA LYS A 151 -26.39 -0.37 -1.86
C LYS A 151 -25.17 0.37 -2.43
N VAL A 152 -24.10 0.39 -1.65
CA VAL A 152 -22.81 0.98 -2.06
C VAL A 152 -21.77 -0.10 -2.18
N ALA A 153 -21.25 -0.26 -3.40
CA ALA A 153 -20.17 -1.21 -3.68
C ALA A 153 -18.79 -0.54 -3.71
N SER A 154 -17.78 -1.36 -3.56
CA SER A 154 -16.40 -0.95 -3.84
C SER A 154 -15.66 -1.98 -4.70
N VAL A 155 -14.79 -1.46 -5.55
CA VAL A 155 -13.82 -2.22 -6.34
C VAL A 155 -12.45 -1.58 -6.11
N VAL A 156 -11.41 -2.38 -5.86
CA VAL A 156 -10.03 -1.88 -5.79
C VAL A 156 -9.23 -2.55 -6.89
N ILE A 157 -8.57 -1.75 -7.72
CA ILE A 157 -7.82 -2.22 -8.87
C ILE A 157 -6.47 -1.51 -8.98
N ASN A 158 -5.47 -2.23 -9.48
CA ASN A 158 -4.21 -1.59 -9.87
C ASN A 158 -4.32 -0.88 -11.23
N ALA A 159 -5.08 -1.46 -12.17
CA ALA A 159 -5.29 -0.91 -13.53
C ALA A 159 -4.00 -0.56 -14.29
N ASN A 160 -3.01 -1.43 -14.26
CA ASN A 160 -1.69 -1.24 -14.88
C ASN A 160 -1.48 -2.15 -16.12
N PRO A 161 -2.12 -1.83 -17.32
CA PRO A 161 -3.13 -0.81 -17.54
C PRO A 161 -4.56 -1.24 -17.18
N PHE A 162 -5.53 -0.35 -17.45
CA PHE A 162 -6.94 -0.67 -17.39
C PHE A 162 -7.34 -1.65 -18.50
N THR A 163 -7.93 -2.80 -18.14
CA THR A 163 -8.28 -3.90 -19.04
C THR A 163 -9.77 -4.15 -19.11
N ASN A 164 -10.22 -4.90 -20.14
CA ASN A 164 -11.59 -5.37 -20.25
C ASN A 164 -12.03 -6.25 -19.04
N GLY A 165 -11.06 -6.91 -18.37
CA GLY A 165 -11.33 -7.64 -17.12
C GLY A 165 -11.67 -6.70 -15.95
N HIS A 166 -10.94 -5.59 -15.80
CA HIS A 166 -11.26 -4.57 -14.80
C HIS A 166 -12.62 -3.93 -15.09
N ARG A 167 -12.88 -3.56 -16.36
CA ARG A 167 -14.17 -3.00 -16.77
C ARG A 167 -15.31 -3.95 -16.45
N PHE A 168 -15.21 -5.23 -16.79
CA PHE A 168 -16.22 -6.25 -16.50
C PHE A 168 -16.53 -6.33 -15.00
N LEU A 169 -15.50 -6.34 -14.14
CA LEU A 169 -15.68 -6.36 -12.68
C LEU A 169 -16.47 -5.13 -12.18
N ILE A 170 -16.18 -3.95 -12.76
CA ILE A 170 -16.89 -2.71 -12.41
C ILE A 170 -18.32 -2.74 -12.93
N GLU A 171 -18.57 -3.26 -14.14
CA GLU A 171 -19.92 -3.44 -14.71
C GLU A 171 -20.79 -4.36 -13.83
N GLU A 172 -20.24 -5.48 -13.35
CA GLU A 172 -20.95 -6.39 -12.44
C GLU A 172 -21.32 -5.66 -11.14
N ALA A 173 -20.39 -4.93 -10.55
CA ALA A 173 -20.65 -4.14 -9.36
C ALA A 173 -21.69 -3.02 -9.62
N SER A 174 -21.60 -2.34 -10.77
CA SER A 174 -22.50 -1.25 -11.15
C SER A 174 -23.94 -1.72 -11.38
N ARG A 175 -24.14 -2.94 -11.86
CA ARG A 175 -25.48 -3.51 -12.15
C ARG A 175 -26.29 -3.73 -10.87
N ASP A 176 -25.65 -4.16 -9.80
CA ASP A 176 -26.29 -4.63 -8.59
C ASP A 176 -26.36 -3.57 -7.48
N ASN A 177 -25.71 -2.42 -7.67
CA ASN A 177 -25.57 -1.39 -6.65
C ASN A 177 -25.97 0.01 -7.16
N GLU A 178 -26.42 0.86 -6.24
CA GLU A 178 -26.79 2.25 -6.52
C GLU A 178 -25.58 3.16 -6.72
N LEU A 179 -24.44 2.80 -6.09
CA LEU A 179 -23.18 3.52 -6.19
C LEU A 179 -22.01 2.54 -6.13
N VAL A 180 -20.99 2.78 -6.95
CA VAL A 180 -19.73 2.01 -6.93
C VAL A 180 -18.54 2.95 -6.79
N TYR A 181 -17.78 2.79 -5.73
CA TYR A 181 -16.47 3.42 -5.60
C TYR A 181 -15.40 2.53 -6.20
N VAL A 182 -14.70 3.01 -7.23
CA VAL A 182 -13.56 2.33 -7.83
C VAL A 182 -12.27 2.99 -7.36
N PHE A 183 -11.59 2.34 -6.44
CA PHE A 183 -10.30 2.81 -5.94
C PHE A 183 -9.18 2.31 -6.84
N VAL A 184 -8.38 3.23 -7.36
CA VAL A 184 -7.16 2.92 -8.11
C VAL A 184 -5.99 2.95 -7.14
N LEU A 185 -5.25 1.83 -7.01
CA LEU A 185 -4.09 1.73 -6.11
C LEU A 185 -3.06 2.81 -6.43
N ASN A 186 -2.52 3.46 -5.41
CA ASN A 186 -1.38 4.35 -5.57
C ASN A 186 -0.09 3.51 -5.53
N GLN A 187 0.57 3.34 -6.69
CA GLN A 187 1.79 2.54 -6.83
C GLN A 187 2.70 3.12 -7.92
N GLU A 188 3.76 3.81 -7.50
CA GLU A 188 4.69 4.50 -8.39
C GLU A 188 5.52 3.57 -9.29
N ALA A 189 5.78 2.32 -8.85
CA ALA A 189 6.59 1.36 -9.61
C ALA A 189 5.86 0.72 -10.82
N SER A 190 4.63 1.16 -11.13
CA SER A 190 3.83 0.66 -12.25
C SER A 190 4.31 1.22 -13.59
N LEU A 191 4.16 0.43 -14.67
CA LEU A 191 4.48 0.89 -16.04
C LEU A 191 3.65 2.13 -16.44
N PHE A 192 2.37 2.13 -16.08
CA PHE A 192 1.48 3.29 -16.21
C PHE A 192 1.49 4.08 -14.92
N HIS A 193 1.80 5.37 -14.98
CA HIS A 193 1.78 6.26 -13.81
C HIS A 193 0.39 6.34 -13.19
N THR A 194 0.31 6.70 -11.92
CA THR A 194 -0.96 6.71 -11.17
C THR A 194 -2.01 7.58 -11.85
N ASP A 195 -1.65 8.76 -12.32
CA ASP A 195 -2.58 9.68 -13.01
C ASP A 195 -3.07 9.12 -14.35
N GLU A 196 -2.19 8.45 -15.12
CA GLU A 196 -2.56 7.77 -16.36
C GLU A 196 -3.58 6.66 -16.08
N ARG A 197 -3.36 5.85 -15.06
CA ARG A 197 -4.26 4.77 -14.67
C ARG A 197 -5.63 5.29 -14.25
N ILE A 198 -5.67 6.34 -13.44
CA ILE A 198 -6.92 6.99 -13.03
C ILE A 198 -7.66 7.56 -14.25
N ALA A 199 -6.96 8.23 -15.17
CA ALA A 199 -7.55 8.78 -16.39
C ALA A 199 -8.12 7.67 -17.28
N LEU A 200 -7.40 6.56 -17.46
CA LEU A 200 -7.85 5.42 -18.26
C LEU A 200 -9.05 4.72 -17.63
N VAL A 201 -9.09 4.57 -16.31
CA VAL A 201 -10.27 4.01 -15.61
C VAL A 201 -11.46 4.94 -15.79
N LYS A 202 -11.32 6.24 -15.54
CA LYS A 202 -12.40 7.24 -15.72
C LYS A 202 -12.96 7.22 -17.14
N ALA A 203 -12.10 7.26 -18.15
CA ALA A 203 -12.50 7.21 -19.54
C ALA A 203 -13.17 5.88 -19.91
N GLY A 204 -12.66 4.77 -19.36
CA GLY A 204 -13.18 3.44 -19.66
C GLY A 204 -14.48 3.06 -18.97
N VAL A 205 -14.97 3.86 -18.01
CA VAL A 205 -16.26 3.65 -17.30
C VAL A 205 -17.19 4.86 -17.36
N GLN A 206 -16.93 5.82 -18.24
CA GLN A 206 -17.69 7.07 -18.33
C GLN A 206 -19.21 6.90 -18.64
N ASP A 207 -19.57 5.78 -19.22
CA ASP A 207 -20.96 5.38 -19.51
C ASP A 207 -21.70 4.80 -18.30
N LEU A 208 -20.99 4.50 -17.20
CA LEU A 208 -21.56 3.98 -15.96
C LEU A 208 -21.84 5.15 -14.99
N SER A 209 -23.07 5.63 -14.99
CA SER A 209 -23.46 6.87 -14.27
C SER A 209 -23.38 6.78 -12.74
N ASN A 210 -23.36 5.55 -12.18
CA ASN A 210 -23.29 5.28 -10.75
C ASN A 210 -21.86 4.90 -10.29
N VAL A 211 -20.81 5.16 -11.10
CA VAL A 211 -19.42 4.83 -10.76
C VAL A 211 -18.64 6.11 -10.43
N ILE A 212 -17.98 6.12 -9.29
CA ILE A 212 -17.03 7.16 -8.86
C ILE A 212 -15.63 6.55 -8.81
N VAL A 213 -14.72 7.07 -9.64
CA VAL A 213 -13.31 6.65 -9.64
C VAL A 213 -12.52 7.52 -8.66
N VAL A 214 -11.86 6.86 -7.71
CA VAL A 214 -11.14 7.48 -6.58
C VAL A 214 -9.66 7.15 -6.66
N ASN A 215 -8.80 8.15 -6.45
CA ASN A 215 -7.39 7.91 -6.18
C ASN A 215 -7.22 7.25 -4.81
N GLY A 216 -6.52 6.12 -4.74
CA GLY A 216 -6.26 5.40 -3.49
C GLY A 216 -5.49 6.21 -2.44
N GLY A 217 -4.75 7.25 -2.87
CA GLY A 217 -3.95 8.07 -1.97
C GLY A 217 -2.92 7.24 -1.20
N ALA A 218 -2.67 7.64 0.04
CA ALA A 218 -1.77 6.92 0.93
C ALA A 218 -2.40 5.71 1.64
N TYR A 219 -3.71 5.47 1.45
CA TYR A 219 -4.48 4.49 2.24
C TYR A 219 -4.93 3.27 1.44
N ILE A 220 -4.97 3.35 0.12
CA ILE A 220 -5.26 2.23 -0.79
C ILE A 220 -4.01 1.99 -1.63
N ILE A 221 -3.06 1.30 -1.03
CA ILE A 221 -1.78 0.89 -1.63
C ILE A 221 -1.71 -0.64 -1.70
N SER A 222 -0.70 -1.18 -2.35
CA SER A 222 -0.50 -2.63 -2.32
C SER A 222 -0.15 -3.09 -0.90
N TYR A 223 -0.96 -3.98 -0.30
CA TYR A 223 -0.70 -4.53 1.04
C TYR A 223 0.69 -5.17 1.14
N LEU A 224 1.23 -5.70 0.05
CA LEU A 224 2.59 -6.27 -0.01
C LEU A 224 3.69 -5.24 0.25
N THR A 225 3.38 -3.94 0.20
CA THR A 225 4.32 -2.88 0.54
C THR A 225 4.31 -2.50 2.02
N PHE A 226 3.35 -3.03 2.80
CA PHE A 226 3.32 -2.77 4.24
C PHE A 226 4.53 -3.39 4.93
N PRO A 227 5.29 -2.61 5.70
CA PRO A 227 6.46 -3.12 6.41
C PRO A 227 6.12 -4.24 7.39
N ALA A 228 6.93 -5.29 7.35
CA ALA A 228 6.79 -6.46 8.23
C ALA A 228 8.11 -6.81 8.95
N TYR A 229 9.06 -5.87 9.02
CA TYR A 229 10.41 -6.06 9.56
C TYR A 229 10.44 -6.54 11.03
N PHE A 230 9.38 -6.31 11.79
CA PHE A 230 9.27 -6.71 13.19
C PHE A 230 8.69 -8.12 13.38
N LEU A 231 8.32 -8.82 12.30
CA LEU A 231 7.81 -10.19 12.30
C LEU A 231 8.94 -11.20 12.04
N LYS A 232 8.73 -12.46 12.47
CA LYS A 232 9.80 -13.49 12.43
C LYS A 232 9.77 -14.36 11.17
N HIS A 233 8.63 -14.50 10.50
CA HIS A 233 8.41 -15.44 9.38
C HIS A 233 7.60 -14.80 8.26
N ASN A 234 7.91 -15.16 7.00
CA ASN A 234 7.26 -14.61 5.80
C ASN A 234 5.76 -14.92 5.75
N ASP A 235 5.32 -16.12 6.18
CA ASP A 235 3.89 -16.49 6.17
C ASP A 235 3.08 -15.62 7.14
N SER A 236 3.66 -15.26 8.29
CA SER A 236 3.03 -14.34 9.23
C SER A 236 3.01 -12.90 8.71
N ALA A 237 3.93 -12.53 7.80
CA ALA A 237 3.97 -11.21 7.19
C ALA A 237 2.79 -11.00 6.24
N ILE A 238 2.49 -11.96 5.36
CA ILE A 238 1.36 -11.86 4.42
C ILE A 238 0.02 -11.78 5.17
N ASP A 239 -0.17 -12.63 6.19
CA ASP A 239 -1.38 -12.61 7.01
C ASP A 239 -1.56 -11.27 7.73
N TYR A 240 -0.48 -10.76 8.34
CA TYR A 240 -0.46 -9.45 8.98
C TYR A 240 -0.78 -8.32 8.00
N GLN A 241 -0.05 -8.24 6.89
CA GLN A 241 -0.21 -7.19 5.87
C GLN A 241 -1.63 -7.16 5.32
N THR A 242 -2.18 -8.34 4.99
CA THR A 242 -3.56 -8.46 4.51
C THR A 242 -4.57 -8.06 5.57
N THR A 243 -4.36 -8.47 6.83
CA THR A 243 -5.29 -8.15 7.93
C THR A 243 -5.33 -6.64 8.18
N ILE A 244 -4.16 -5.97 8.22
CA ILE A 244 -4.08 -4.51 8.42
C ILE A 244 -4.77 -3.78 7.26
N ASP A 245 -4.52 -4.18 6.00
CA ASP A 245 -5.16 -3.58 4.83
C ASP A 245 -6.69 -3.70 4.90
N VAL A 246 -7.20 -4.90 5.13
CA VAL A 246 -8.64 -5.15 5.18
C VAL A 246 -9.30 -4.41 6.35
N ARG A 247 -8.66 -4.33 7.51
CA ARG A 247 -9.19 -3.60 8.67
C ARG A 247 -9.14 -2.09 8.51
N LEU A 248 -8.06 -1.56 7.91
CA LEU A 248 -7.99 -0.15 7.50
C LEU A 248 -9.16 0.20 6.58
N PHE A 249 -9.37 -0.60 5.53
CA PHE A 249 -10.49 -0.43 4.61
C PHE A 249 -11.83 -0.50 5.35
N LYS A 250 -12.07 -1.57 6.11
CA LYS A 250 -13.35 -1.82 6.81
C LYS A 250 -13.73 -0.70 7.76
N TYR A 251 -12.82 -0.35 8.66
CA TYR A 251 -13.14 0.52 9.81
C TYR A 251 -12.93 2.00 9.54
N LYS A 252 -12.07 2.37 8.58
CA LYS A 252 -11.79 3.78 8.31
C LYS A 252 -12.39 4.26 7.00
N ILE A 253 -12.45 3.43 5.96
CA ILE A 253 -12.90 3.85 4.63
C ILE A 253 -14.36 3.44 4.40
N ALA A 254 -14.65 2.14 4.47
CA ALA A 254 -15.96 1.61 4.16
C ALA A 254 -17.05 2.13 5.11
N SER A 255 -16.76 2.20 6.42
CA SER A 255 -17.69 2.73 7.42
C SER A 255 -18.07 4.19 7.17
N VAL A 256 -17.14 5.00 6.65
CA VAL A 256 -17.35 6.44 6.39
C VAL A 256 -18.05 6.68 5.05
N LEU A 257 -17.82 5.82 4.05
CA LEU A 257 -18.42 5.92 2.71
C LEU A 257 -19.72 5.13 2.58
N GLY A 258 -20.16 4.42 3.63
CA GLY A 258 -21.37 3.60 3.61
C GLY A 258 -21.26 2.36 2.71
N ILE A 259 -20.04 1.84 2.48
CA ILE A 259 -19.82 0.68 1.61
C ILE A 259 -20.37 -0.57 2.27
N THR A 260 -21.29 -1.26 1.58
CA THR A 260 -21.95 -2.48 2.02
C THR A 260 -21.49 -3.73 1.27
N SER A 261 -20.80 -3.56 0.13
CA SER A 261 -20.28 -4.67 -0.66
C SER A 261 -18.91 -4.40 -1.27
N ARG A 262 -18.12 -5.47 -1.46
CA ARG A 262 -16.80 -5.44 -2.09
C ARG A 262 -16.73 -6.46 -3.22
N TYR A 263 -16.43 -5.99 -4.44
CA TYR A 263 -16.27 -6.85 -5.61
C TYR A 263 -14.79 -7.11 -5.88
N VAL A 264 -14.44 -8.38 -6.07
CA VAL A 264 -13.06 -8.82 -6.36
C VAL A 264 -13.07 -9.83 -7.50
N GLY A 265 -12.03 -9.86 -8.31
CA GLY A 265 -11.85 -10.89 -9.33
C GLY A 265 -11.34 -12.21 -8.72
N SER A 266 -11.76 -13.33 -9.26
CA SER A 266 -11.17 -14.63 -8.94
C SER A 266 -9.71 -14.68 -9.41
N GLU A 267 -8.82 -15.31 -8.63
CA GLU A 267 -7.38 -15.42 -8.91
C GLU A 267 -6.90 -16.88 -8.85
N PRO A 268 -7.31 -17.72 -9.80
CA PRO A 268 -6.99 -19.14 -9.75
C PRO A 268 -5.51 -19.45 -9.90
N LEU A 269 -4.72 -18.51 -10.46
CA LEU A 269 -3.31 -18.71 -10.79
C LEU A 269 -2.34 -18.07 -9.76
N SER A 270 -2.85 -17.27 -8.82
CA SER A 270 -2.03 -16.61 -7.80
C SER A 270 -2.39 -17.10 -6.40
N HIS A 271 -1.51 -17.89 -5.80
CA HIS A 271 -1.69 -18.37 -4.43
C HIS A 271 -1.82 -17.22 -3.42
N THR A 272 -0.96 -16.21 -3.53
CA THR A 272 -0.97 -15.04 -2.65
C THR A 272 -2.28 -14.24 -2.76
N THR A 273 -2.79 -14.03 -3.98
CA THR A 273 -4.06 -13.31 -4.17
C THR A 273 -5.25 -14.15 -3.68
N ASN A 274 -5.18 -15.47 -3.79
CA ASN A 274 -6.21 -16.33 -3.24
C ASN A 274 -6.25 -16.24 -1.70
N LEU A 275 -5.11 -16.26 -1.04
CA LEU A 275 -5.00 -16.03 0.42
C LEU A 275 -5.55 -14.66 0.82
N TYR A 276 -5.23 -13.62 0.05
CA TYR A 276 -5.80 -12.29 0.24
C TYR A 276 -7.33 -12.31 0.15
N ASN A 277 -7.90 -12.90 -0.90
CA ASN A 277 -9.36 -12.99 -1.07
C ASN A 277 -10.03 -13.76 0.09
N GLN A 278 -9.42 -14.84 0.56
CA GLN A 278 -9.94 -15.60 1.72
C GLN A 278 -9.95 -14.75 2.99
N LYS A 279 -8.87 -14.02 3.26
CA LYS A 279 -8.77 -13.12 4.41
C LYS A 279 -9.79 -11.97 4.28
N LEU A 280 -9.93 -11.40 3.11
CA LEU A 280 -10.89 -10.34 2.82
C LEU A 280 -12.32 -10.81 3.10
N ILE A 281 -12.70 -12.00 2.66
CA ILE A 281 -14.01 -12.61 2.96
C ILE A 281 -14.19 -12.78 4.47
N SER A 282 -13.21 -13.35 5.17
CA SER A 282 -13.31 -13.62 6.61
C SER A 282 -13.40 -12.39 7.48
N GLU A 283 -12.69 -11.30 7.10
CA GLU A 283 -12.65 -10.06 7.89
C GLU A 283 -13.82 -9.11 7.56
N LEU A 284 -14.31 -9.09 6.31
CA LEU A 284 -15.38 -8.18 5.90
C LEU A 284 -16.77 -8.68 6.26
N ASN A 285 -17.05 -9.98 6.04
CA ASN A 285 -18.35 -10.55 6.36
C ASN A 285 -18.64 -10.56 7.89
N PRO A 286 -19.91 -10.43 8.31
CA PRO A 286 -21.10 -10.17 7.49
C PRO A 286 -21.37 -8.69 7.20
N GLN A 287 -20.56 -7.74 7.71
CA GLN A 287 -20.84 -6.30 7.61
C GLN A 287 -20.71 -5.76 6.18
N ILE A 288 -19.76 -6.30 5.42
CA ILE A 288 -19.53 -5.95 4.01
C ILE A 288 -19.50 -7.25 3.23
N GLU A 289 -20.47 -7.42 2.35
CA GLU A 289 -20.57 -8.62 1.53
C GLU A 289 -19.48 -8.67 0.46
N VAL A 290 -18.79 -9.80 0.33
CA VAL A 290 -17.72 -9.96 -0.66
C VAL A 290 -18.20 -10.81 -1.83
N HIS A 291 -18.22 -10.21 -3.03
CA HIS A 291 -18.57 -10.85 -4.28
C HIS A 291 -17.31 -11.20 -5.08
N VAL A 292 -17.07 -12.51 -5.28
CA VAL A 292 -15.94 -12.99 -6.09
C VAL A 292 -16.42 -13.26 -7.51
N ILE A 293 -16.03 -12.41 -8.44
CA ILE A 293 -16.47 -12.48 -9.84
C ILE A 293 -15.45 -13.30 -10.66
N GLN A 294 -15.96 -14.25 -11.44
CA GLN A 294 -15.14 -15.06 -12.34
C GLN A 294 -14.50 -14.18 -13.42
N ARG A 295 -13.20 -14.41 -13.69
CA ARG A 295 -12.47 -13.64 -14.69
C ARG A 295 -13.06 -13.81 -16.09
N LYS A 296 -13.13 -12.72 -16.82
CA LYS A 296 -13.52 -12.71 -18.23
C LYS A 296 -12.41 -13.30 -19.10
N LEU A 297 -12.79 -14.12 -20.06
CA LEU A 297 -11.88 -14.62 -21.10
C LEU A 297 -11.74 -13.58 -22.20
N ALA A 298 -10.55 -13.48 -22.78
CA ALA A 298 -10.32 -12.69 -23.98
C ALA A 298 -10.95 -13.38 -25.20
N THR A 299 -11.29 -12.60 -26.22
CA THR A 299 -11.80 -13.13 -27.48
C THR A 299 -10.70 -13.91 -28.23
N GLY A 300 -11.03 -15.09 -28.75
CA GLY A 300 -10.08 -16.03 -29.35
C GLY A 300 -9.30 -16.84 -28.32
N ASP A 301 -8.22 -17.51 -28.74
CA ASP A 301 -7.43 -18.43 -27.91
C ASP A 301 -6.45 -17.74 -26.95
N LEU A 302 -6.67 -16.47 -26.60
CA LEU A 302 -5.77 -15.68 -25.75
C LEU A 302 -5.93 -15.95 -24.23
N GLY A 303 -6.90 -16.79 -23.84
CA GLY A 303 -7.10 -17.16 -22.45
C GLY A 303 -7.68 -16.03 -21.57
N VAL A 304 -7.27 -15.97 -20.29
CA VAL A 304 -7.78 -15.00 -19.32
C VAL A 304 -7.19 -13.60 -19.59
N ILE A 305 -8.06 -12.58 -19.54
CA ILE A 305 -7.61 -11.17 -19.67
C ILE A 305 -6.71 -10.81 -18.48
N SER A 306 -5.48 -10.40 -18.78
CA SER A 306 -4.46 -10.08 -17.78
C SER A 306 -3.72 -8.79 -18.14
N ALA A 307 -3.58 -7.88 -17.17
CA ALA A 307 -2.79 -6.67 -17.34
C ALA A 307 -1.29 -6.99 -17.56
N ARG A 308 -0.81 -8.11 -17.00
CA ARG A 308 0.56 -8.60 -17.25
C ARG A 308 0.77 -8.95 -18.71
N THR A 309 -0.15 -9.72 -19.31
CA THR A 309 -0.09 -10.08 -20.73
C THR A 309 -0.11 -8.84 -21.62
N VAL A 310 -0.89 -7.81 -21.27
CA VAL A 310 -0.89 -6.53 -21.97
C VAL A 310 0.48 -5.86 -21.91
N ARG A 311 1.13 -5.81 -20.74
CA ARG A 311 2.48 -5.22 -20.60
C ARG A 311 3.55 -5.99 -21.36
N GLU A 312 3.48 -7.33 -21.37
CA GLU A 312 4.36 -8.18 -22.18
C GLU A 312 4.18 -7.95 -23.69
N ALA A 313 2.93 -7.72 -24.12
CA ALA A 313 2.62 -7.39 -25.50
C ALA A 313 3.12 -5.99 -25.91
N ILE A 314 3.02 -5.00 -25.00
CA ILE A 314 3.59 -3.66 -25.20
C ILE A 314 5.10 -3.72 -25.39
N ASP A 315 5.81 -4.48 -24.55
CA ASP A 315 7.27 -4.66 -24.65
C ASP A 315 7.67 -5.23 -26.02
N LYS A 316 6.91 -6.21 -26.52
CA LYS A 316 7.13 -6.86 -27.81
C LYS A 316 6.60 -6.07 -29.00
N GLY A 317 5.78 -5.05 -28.79
CA GLY A 317 5.07 -4.32 -29.86
C GLY A 317 3.96 -5.15 -30.51
N ASP A 318 3.41 -6.14 -29.79
CA ASP A 318 2.34 -7.01 -30.31
C ASP A 318 0.96 -6.37 -30.10
N GLU A 319 0.57 -5.58 -31.07
CA GLU A 319 -0.70 -4.85 -31.08
C GLU A 319 -1.91 -5.79 -31.09
N THR A 320 -1.80 -6.94 -31.74
CA THR A 320 -2.92 -7.88 -31.92
C THR A 320 -3.36 -8.52 -30.60
N VAL A 321 -2.46 -8.60 -29.61
CA VAL A 321 -2.72 -9.14 -28.29
C VAL A 321 -3.37 -8.10 -27.38
N TRP A 322 -2.74 -6.90 -27.23
CA TRP A 322 -3.26 -5.95 -26.27
C TRP A 322 -4.58 -5.30 -26.71
N GLN A 323 -4.83 -5.11 -28.01
CA GLN A 323 -6.11 -4.60 -28.51
C GLN A 323 -7.31 -5.45 -28.10
N LYS A 324 -7.17 -6.77 -27.98
CA LYS A 324 -8.25 -7.66 -27.57
C LYS A 324 -8.49 -7.69 -26.04
N MET A 325 -7.57 -7.15 -25.27
CA MET A 325 -7.59 -7.23 -23.80
C MET A 325 -7.96 -5.93 -23.11
N VAL A 326 -7.93 -4.80 -23.81
CA VAL A 326 -8.17 -3.49 -23.20
C VAL A 326 -9.31 -2.74 -23.90
N PRO A 327 -10.02 -1.83 -23.20
CA PRO A 327 -11.02 -0.95 -23.82
C PRO A 327 -10.39 -0.02 -24.85
N GLU A 328 -11.21 0.51 -25.77
CA GLU A 328 -10.80 1.39 -26.83
C GLU A 328 -10.01 2.62 -26.34
N THR A 329 -10.44 3.22 -25.22
CA THR A 329 -9.74 4.32 -24.56
C THR A 329 -8.30 3.97 -24.17
N THR A 330 -8.10 2.75 -23.64
CA THR A 330 -6.76 2.25 -23.32
C THR A 330 -5.96 1.87 -24.57
N GLN A 331 -6.63 1.35 -25.62
CA GLN A 331 -5.97 1.08 -26.92
C GLN A 331 -5.38 2.36 -27.50
N HIS A 332 -6.15 3.42 -27.58
CA HIS A 332 -5.71 4.72 -28.09
C HIS A 332 -4.52 5.28 -27.27
N PHE A 333 -4.59 5.16 -25.94
CA PHE A 333 -3.48 5.60 -25.10
C PHE A 333 -2.19 4.81 -25.38
N ILE A 334 -2.28 3.46 -25.45
CA ILE A 334 -1.11 2.62 -25.72
C ILE A 334 -0.54 2.93 -27.09
N SER A 335 -1.37 3.03 -28.15
CA SER A 335 -0.91 3.32 -29.52
C SER A 335 -0.18 4.66 -29.59
N ASN A 336 -0.71 5.69 -28.93
CA ASN A 336 -0.11 7.03 -28.95
C ASN A 336 1.18 7.13 -28.13
N ASN A 337 1.39 6.24 -27.15
CA ASN A 337 2.52 6.30 -26.21
C ASN A 337 3.41 5.04 -26.27
N LEU A 338 3.30 4.21 -27.31
CA LEU A 338 3.95 2.90 -27.35
C LEU A 338 5.47 2.98 -27.14
N LEU A 339 6.13 3.88 -27.84
CA LEU A 339 7.59 4.05 -27.73
C LEU A 339 8.02 4.50 -26.34
N GLU A 340 7.25 5.38 -25.71
CA GLU A 340 7.53 5.84 -24.35
C GLU A 340 7.34 4.70 -23.33
N LEU A 341 6.26 3.94 -23.43
CA LEU A 341 6.00 2.79 -22.57
C LEU A 341 7.12 1.75 -22.69
N GLN A 342 7.58 1.45 -23.93
CA GLN A 342 8.72 0.56 -24.14
C GLN A 342 10.02 1.13 -23.54
N GLN A 343 10.23 2.44 -23.60
CA GLN A 343 11.38 3.08 -22.96
C GLN A 343 11.31 2.96 -21.43
N ARG A 344 10.13 3.14 -20.83
CA ARG A 344 9.91 2.94 -19.39
C ARG A 344 10.26 1.52 -18.96
N ILE A 345 9.87 0.51 -19.75
CA ILE A 345 10.23 -0.90 -19.52
C ILE A 345 11.75 -1.09 -19.56
N ARG A 346 12.43 -0.57 -20.56
CA ARG A 346 13.90 -0.66 -20.71
C ARG A 346 14.65 0.04 -19.56
N LYS A 347 14.07 1.06 -18.96
CA LYS A 347 14.60 1.74 -17.77
C LYS A 347 14.33 0.99 -16.45
N GLY A 348 13.69 -0.18 -16.49
CA GLY A 348 13.49 -1.06 -15.36
C GLY A 348 12.12 -0.94 -14.68
N GLN A 349 11.15 -0.23 -15.29
CA GLN A 349 9.77 -0.30 -14.80
C GLN A 349 9.21 -1.71 -14.99
N LYS A 350 8.60 -2.26 -13.93
CA LYS A 350 8.32 -3.69 -13.85
C LYS A 350 7.17 -4.12 -14.77
N ILE A 351 7.44 -5.09 -15.66
CA ILE A 351 6.43 -5.87 -16.37
C ILE A 351 5.72 -6.84 -15.40
N ASN A 352 6.47 -7.42 -14.46
CA ASN A 352 6.06 -8.46 -13.53
C ASN A 352 5.68 -7.89 -12.15
N GLY A 353 4.78 -6.96 -12.04
CA GLY A 353 4.30 -6.46 -10.77
C GLY A 353 2.77 -6.31 -10.80
N ASN A 354 2.11 -6.83 -9.76
CA ASN A 354 0.75 -6.39 -9.47
C ASN A 354 0.79 -4.98 -8.95
#